data_cb83f89c241b67fdf856e37114f25de6
#
_entry.id   cb83f89c241b67fdf856e37114f25de6
#
_cell.length_a   1.000
_cell.length_b   1.000
_cell.length_c   1.000
_cell.angle_alpha   90.00
_cell.angle_beta   90.00
_cell.angle_gamma   90.00
#
_symmetry.space_group_name_H-M   'P 1'
#
loop_
_entity.id
_entity.type
_entity.pdbx_description
1 polymer ?
#
loop_
_entity_poly.entity_id
_entity_poly.type
_entity_poly.pdbx_seq_one_letter_code
_entity_poly.pdbx_strand_id
1 'polypeptide(L)'
;MSSNHIEPADESTPDDLYTSDYEVGQDNLQGLGLDIHNPVFLISSVTIALFVLVTLLMPEQAAEHFSALRFYLTKELDWFFMYSMNGFLIFCVALALSPLGRIRIGGQTAVAEYHLLSWVSMLFAAGIGIGIMFYGVLEPMNHAMTPPLGLTDLDAQASRDLAMAATIYHWAFHPWAVYVVVGLSLSFFCYNKGLPLLIRSALYPLFGERIWGWPGHIVDILEIFATLFGLATSLGYGAE
;
A
#
# COMPACT_ATOMS: atom_id res chain seq x y z
N MET A 1 -46.85 -2.50 -36.14
CA MET A 1 -45.66 -1.71 -35.73
C MET A 1 -45.79 -1.45 -34.23
N SER A 2 -45.19 -2.32 -33.43
CA SER A 2 -45.23 -2.21 -31.97
C SER A 2 -43.93 -1.52 -31.57
N SER A 3 -44.04 -0.33 -31.06
CA SER A 3 -42.94 0.45 -30.47
C SER A 3 -42.54 -0.19 -29.13
N ASN A 4 -41.47 -0.95 -29.12
CA ASN A 4 -40.81 -1.32 -27.87
C ASN A 4 -40.23 -0.07 -27.25
N HIS A 5 -40.97 0.53 -26.31
CA HIS A 5 -40.40 1.42 -25.33
C HIS A 5 -39.49 0.55 -24.43
N ILE A 6 -38.17 0.65 -24.61
CA ILE A 6 -37.21 0.23 -23.63
C ILE A 6 -37.33 1.27 -22.52
N GLU A 7 -37.99 0.90 -21.41
CA GLU A 7 -37.90 1.67 -20.17
C GLU A 7 -36.42 1.82 -19.82
N PRO A 8 -35.92 3.04 -19.51
CA PRO A 8 -34.59 3.18 -18.97
C PRO A 8 -34.52 2.36 -17.69
N ALA A 9 -33.50 1.51 -17.59
CA ALA A 9 -33.21 0.77 -16.37
C ALA A 9 -33.19 1.76 -15.22
N ASP A 10 -33.95 1.45 -14.19
CA ASP A 10 -33.98 2.14 -12.92
C ASP A 10 -32.54 2.34 -12.43
N GLU A 11 -32.04 3.57 -12.55
CA GLU A 11 -30.81 4.01 -11.86
C GLU A 11 -31.13 4.07 -10.38
N SER A 12 -31.26 2.91 -9.74
CA SER A 12 -31.20 2.82 -8.29
C SER A 12 -29.81 3.30 -7.88
N THR A 13 -29.70 4.56 -7.55
CA THR A 13 -28.60 5.04 -6.72
C THR A 13 -28.47 4.07 -5.56
N PRO A 14 -27.32 3.42 -5.36
CA PRO A 14 -27.17 2.51 -4.25
C PRO A 14 -27.47 3.28 -2.96
N ASP A 15 -28.50 2.87 -2.21
CA ASP A 15 -28.90 3.47 -0.92
C ASP A 15 -27.75 3.46 0.13
N ASP A 16 -26.60 2.93 -0.24
CA ASP A 16 -25.41 2.72 0.59
C ASP A 16 -24.23 3.67 0.33
N LEU A 17 -24.40 4.70 -0.53
CA LEU A 17 -23.34 5.68 -0.75
C LEU A 17 -23.17 6.58 0.48
N TYR A 18 -21.92 6.87 0.85
CA TYR A 18 -21.66 7.93 1.81
C TYR A 18 -21.92 9.28 1.13
N THR A 19 -22.70 10.12 1.82
CA THR A 19 -22.82 11.53 1.43
C THR A 19 -21.71 12.30 2.15
N SER A 20 -20.86 12.95 1.40
CA SER A 20 -19.81 13.83 1.93
C SER A 20 -19.96 15.21 1.31
N ASP A 21 -19.75 16.23 2.13
CA ASP A 21 -19.74 17.63 1.68
C ASP A 21 -18.40 17.99 1.00
N TYR A 22 -17.44 17.07 0.98
CA TYR A 22 -16.12 17.28 0.42
C TYR A 22 -16.12 17.13 -1.11
N GLU A 23 -15.68 18.18 -1.79
CA GLU A 23 -15.40 18.15 -3.23
C GLU A 23 -13.89 18.03 -3.48
N VAL A 24 -13.51 17.11 -4.37
CA VAL A 24 -12.09 16.92 -4.74
C VAL A 24 -11.54 18.21 -5.35
N GLY A 25 -10.48 18.75 -4.74
CA GLY A 25 -9.86 20.00 -5.18
C GLY A 25 -10.35 21.24 -4.45
N GLN A 26 -11.33 21.15 -3.53
CA GLN A 26 -11.81 22.33 -2.79
C GLN A 26 -10.73 23.04 -1.98
N ASP A 27 -9.71 22.29 -1.52
CA ASP A 27 -8.60 22.84 -0.72
C ASP A 27 -7.41 23.26 -1.60
N ASN A 28 -7.55 23.22 -2.92
CA ASN A 28 -6.48 23.52 -3.84
C ASN A 28 -6.19 25.01 -3.94
N LEU A 29 -4.91 25.35 -3.94
CA LEU A 29 -4.43 26.69 -4.30
C LEU A 29 -4.16 26.71 -5.81
N GLN A 30 -4.88 27.58 -6.50
CA GLN A 30 -4.71 27.81 -7.93
C GLN A 30 -3.96 29.11 -8.16
N GLY A 31 -2.79 29.03 -8.82
CA GLY A 31 -1.99 30.21 -9.13
C GLY A 31 -0.83 29.88 -10.05
N LEU A 32 -0.44 30.81 -10.89
CA LEU A 32 0.68 30.67 -11.84
C LEU A 32 0.62 29.41 -12.73
N GLY A 33 -0.59 28.91 -13.02
CA GLY A 33 -0.79 27.67 -13.78
C GLY A 33 -0.61 26.38 -12.98
N LEU A 34 -0.45 26.48 -11.67
CA LEU A 34 -0.39 25.34 -10.75
C LEU A 34 -1.72 25.18 -10.04
N ASP A 35 -2.09 23.91 -9.80
CA ASP A 35 -3.24 23.48 -9.02
C ASP A 35 -2.71 22.53 -7.94
N ILE A 36 -2.62 23.01 -6.69
CA ILE A 36 -1.84 22.37 -5.65
C ILE A 36 -2.70 22.18 -4.41
N HIS A 37 -2.83 20.94 -3.95
CA HIS A 37 -3.54 20.64 -2.70
C HIS A 37 -2.83 21.28 -1.50
N ASN A 38 -3.54 22.15 -0.80
CA ASN A 38 -3.05 22.80 0.41
C ASN A 38 -3.71 22.13 1.64
N PRO A 39 -2.97 21.79 2.73
CA PRO A 39 -1.54 22.04 2.97
C PRO A 39 -0.62 20.87 2.59
N VAL A 40 -1.14 19.73 2.16
CA VAL A 40 -0.41 18.46 2.00
C VAL A 40 0.79 18.60 1.06
N PHE A 41 0.57 19.18 -0.14
CA PHE A 41 1.65 19.34 -1.12
C PHE A 41 2.80 20.21 -0.59
N LEU A 42 2.46 21.35 0.04
CA LEU A 42 3.49 22.28 0.53
C LEU A 42 4.31 21.64 1.65
N ILE A 43 3.65 21.02 2.63
CA ILE A 43 4.34 20.38 3.76
C ILE A 43 5.21 19.23 3.25
N SER A 44 4.68 18.35 2.41
CA SER A 44 5.41 17.20 1.89
C SER A 44 6.61 17.66 1.05
N SER A 45 6.42 18.59 0.12
CA SER A 45 7.47 19.06 -0.77
C SER A 45 8.61 19.75 -0.01
N VAL A 46 8.29 20.63 0.95
CA VAL A 46 9.30 21.32 1.77
C VAL A 46 10.06 20.30 2.63
N THR A 47 9.34 19.37 3.26
CA THR A 47 9.97 18.37 4.14
C THR A 47 10.88 17.44 3.33
N ILE A 48 10.46 16.99 2.14
CA ILE A 48 11.28 16.14 1.26
C ILE A 48 12.50 16.91 0.76
N ALA A 49 12.33 18.16 0.31
CA ALA A 49 13.44 18.98 -0.16
C ALA A 49 14.47 19.21 0.97
N LEU A 50 13.99 19.48 2.18
CA LEU A 50 14.86 19.64 3.35
C LEU A 50 15.57 18.33 3.72
N PHE A 51 14.84 17.21 3.71
CA PHE A 51 15.40 15.89 3.94
C PHE A 51 16.52 15.56 2.96
N VAL A 52 16.29 15.74 1.65
CA VAL A 52 17.31 15.53 0.61
C VAL A 52 18.50 16.44 0.81
N LEU A 53 18.26 17.73 1.06
CA LEU A 53 19.33 18.71 1.28
C LEU A 53 20.20 18.34 2.48
N VAL A 54 19.60 18.01 3.64
CA VAL A 54 20.32 17.59 4.83
C VAL A 54 21.13 16.31 4.58
N THR A 55 20.54 15.33 3.91
CA THR A 55 21.24 14.08 3.56
C THR A 55 22.44 14.31 2.66
N LEU A 56 22.33 15.21 1.70
CA LEU A 56 23.44 15.56 0.79
C LEU A 56 24.55 16.39 1.47
N LEU A 57 24.18 17.28 2.39
CA LEU A 57 25.13 18.12 3.11
C LEU A 57 25.83 17.40 4.24
N MET A 58 25.19 16.39 4.84
CA MET A 58 25.67 15.69 6.03
C MET A 58 25.56 14.15 5.85
N PRO A 59 26.21 13.56 4.82
CA PRO A 59 25.97 12.16 4.44
C PRO A 59 26.38 11.15 5.54
N GLU A 60 27.46 11.43 6.28
CA GLU A 60 27.95 10.54 7.33
C GLU A 60 26.98 10.50 8.52
N GLN A 61 26.53 11.67 8.99
CA GLN A 61 25.56 11.79 10.08
C GLN A 61 24.20 11.20 9.68
N ALA A 62 23.77 11.45 8.43
CA ALA A 62 22.55 10.87 7.90
C ALA A 62 22.62 9.32 7.90
N ALA A 63 23.73 8.75 7.43
CA ALA A 63 23.94 7.29 7.43
C ALA A 63 23.92 6.69 8.84
N GLU A 64 24.54 7.36 9.82
CA GLU A 64 24.52 6.94 11.22
C GLU A 64 23.09 6.94 11.78
N HIS A 65 22.36 8.04 11.61
CA HIS A 65 20.98 8.15 12.09
C HIS A 65 20.03 7.16 11.41
N PHE A 66 20.18 6.94 10.11
CA PHE A 66 19.36 5.93 9.39
C PHE A 66 19.68 4.52 9.86
N SER A 67 20.95 4.20 10.11
CA SER A 67 21.35 2.91 10.65
C SER A 67 20.79 2.67 12.05
N ALA A 68 20.85 3.68 12.90
CA ALA A 68 20.28 3.63 14.25
C ALA A 68 18.74 3.49 14.22
N LEU A 69 18.06 4.26 13.35
CA LEU A 69 16.61 4.18 13.16
C LEU A 69 16.21 2.80 12.62
N ARG A 70 16.93 2.30 11.61
CA ARG A 70 16.69 0.95 11.08
C ARG A 70 16.83 -0.10 12.18
N PHE A 71 17.90 -0.04 12.98
CA PHE A 71 18.12 -0.98 14.06
C PHE A 71 16.97 -0.92 15.09
N TYR A 72 16.54 0.27 15.47
CA TYR A 72 15.40 0.47 16.37
C TYR A 72 14.11 -0.14 15.81
N LEU A 73 13.78 0.17 14.57
CA LEU A 73 12.57 -0.33 13.92
C LEU A 73 12.57 -1.86 13.78
N THR A 74 13.71 -2.45 13.42
CA THR A 74 13.82 -3.89 13.14
C THR A 74 14.05 -4.73 14.39
N LYS A 75 14.43 -4.15 15.53
CA LYS A 75 14.70 -4.89 16.75
C LYS A 75 13.71 -4.59 17.87
N GLU A 76 13.37 -3.32 18.08
CA GLU A 76 12.49 -2.93 19.18
C GLU A 76 10.99 -2.99 18.77
N LEU A 77 10.71 -2.82 17.48
CA LEU A 77 9.35 -2.86 16.92
C LEU A 77 9.07 -4.10 16.06
N ASP A 78 9.92 -5.12 16.07
CA ASP A 78 9.73 -6.36 15.33
C ASP A 78 8.39 -7.04 15.69
N TRP A 79 8.06 -7.09 16.98
CA TRP A 79 6.80 -7.62 17.48
C TRP A 79 5.58 -6.91 16.87
N PHE A 80 5.65 -5.57 16.75
CA PHE A 80 4.55 -4.79 16.18
C PHE A 80 4.32 -5.14 14.70
N PHE A 81 5.39 -5.19 13.92
CA PHE A 81 5.29 -5.59 12.51
C PHE A 81 4.81 -7.03 12.37
N MET A 82 5.34 -7.94 13.18
CA MET A 82 4.93 -9.35 13.16
C MET A 82 3.43 -9.52 13.46
N TYR A 83 2.93 -8.91 14.54
CA TYR A 83 1.51 -9.00 14.89
C TYR A 83 0.63 -8.29 13.86
N SER A 84 1.04 -7.15 13.32
CA SER A 84 0.28 -6.43 12.31
C SER A 84 0.13 -7.24 11.02
N MET A 85 1.23 -7.83 10.54
CA MET A 85 1.24 -8.64 9.32
C MET A 85 0.37 -9.90 9.48
N ASN A 86 0.49 -10.59 10.61
CA ASN A 86 -0.38 -11.73 10.93
C ASN A 86 -1.85 -11.31 11.06
N GLY A 87 -2.12 -10.16 11.68
CA GLY A 87 -3.46 -9.60 11.79
C GLY A 87 -4.09 -9.33 10.42
N PHE A 88 -3.35 -8.73 9.50
CA PHE A 88 -3.81 -8.52 8.12
C PHE A 88 -4.06 -9.83 7.38
N LEU A 89 -3.18 -10.82 7.54
CA LEU A 89 -3.37 -12.14 6.93
C LEU A 89 -4.63 -12.81 7.46
N ILE A 90 -4.82 -12.85 8.77
CA ILE A 90 -6.02 -13.41 9.40
C ILE A 90 -7.27 -12.67 8.94
N PHE A 91 -7.22 -11.35 8.87
CA PHE A 91 -8.32 -10.51 8.37
C PHE A 91 -8.68 -10.86 6.92
N CYS A 92 -7.70 -10.95 6.03
CA CYS A 92 -7.93 -11.32 4.62
C CYS A 92 -8.56 -12.70 4.48
N VAL A 93 -8.06 -13.68 5.23
CA VAL A 93 -8.61 -15.05 5.21
C VAL A 93 -10.03 -15.07 5.78
N ALA A 94 -10.27 -14.41 6.91
CA ALA A 94 -11.59 -14.30 7.52
C ALA A 94 -12.59 -13.60 6.58
N LEU A 95 -12.16 -12.53 5.91
CA LEU A 95 -12.97 -11.81 4.93
C LEU A 95 -13.34 -12.71 3.75
N ALA A 96 -12.38 -13.44 3.19
CA ALA A 96 -12.59 -14.36 2.06
C ALA A 96 -13.54 -15.51 2.40
N LEU A 97 -13.48 -16.03 3.63
CA LEU A 97 -14.35 -17.13 4.10
C LEU A 97 -15.73 -16.64 4.58
N SER A 98 -15.89 -15.34 4.81
CA SER A 98 -17.14 -14.75 5.30
C SER A 98 -18.11 -14.47 4.14
N PRO A 99 -19.41 -14.22 4.41
CA PRO A 99 -20.36 -13.71 3.42
C PRO A 99 -19.94 -12.39 2.76
N LEU A 100 -19.11 -11.57 3.45
CA LEU A 100 -18.60 -10.30 2.94
C LEU A 100 -17.66 -10.48 1.75
N GLY A 101 -16.98 -11.63 1.62
CA GLY A 101 -16.16 -11.96 0.45
C GLY A 101 -16.94 -12.08 -0.86
N ARG A 102 -18.28 -12.06 -0.82
CA ARG A 102 -19.16 -12.07 -2.00
C ARG A 102 -19.54 -10.68 -2.50
N ILE A 103 -19.18 -9.63 -1.76
CA ILE A 103 -19.47 -8.24 -2.16
C ILE A 103 -18.67 -7.94 -3.43
N ARG A 104 -19.37 -7.50 -4.48
CA ARG A 104 -18.73 -7.03 -5.72
C ARG A 104 -18.19 -5.63 -5.55
N ILE A 105 -16.92 -5.45 -5.88
CA ILE A 105 -16.34 -4.11 -6.00
C ILE A 105 -16.90 -3.45 -7.26
N GLY A 106 -17.41 -2.21 -7.10
CA GLY A 106 -18.08 -1.48 -8.17
C GLY A 106 -19.59 -1.79 -8.31
N GLY A 107 -20.16 -2.55 -7.36
CA GLY A 107 -21.60 -2.84 -7.33
C GLY A 107 -22.01 -4.07 -8.12
N GLN A 108 -23.33 -4.36 -8.11
CA GLN A 108 -23.89 -5.60 -8.68
C GLN A 108 -23.74 -5.70 -10.19
N THR A 109 -23.70 -4.59 -10.89
CA THR A 109 -23.60 -4.51 -12.36
C THR A 109 -22.15 -4.43 -12.84
N ALA A 110 -21.17 -4.37 -11.94
CA ALA A 110 -19.75 -4.29 -12.29
C ALA A 110 -19.32 -5.51 -13.10
N VAL A 111 -18.62 -5.27 -14.20
CA VAL A 111 -18.01 -6.28 -15.06
C VAL A 111 -16.50 -6.15 -15.03
N ALA A 112 -15.80 -7.27 -15.22
CA ALA A 112 -14.35 -7.25 -15.27
C ALA A 112 -13.87 -6.50 -16.53
N GLU A 113 -13.05 -5.46 -16.35
CA GLU A 113 -12.51 -4.64 -17.43
C GLU A 113 -11.39 -5.35 -18.19
N TYR A 114 -10.62 -6.19 -17.50
CA TYR A 114 -9.48 -6.91 -18.06
C TYR A 114 -9.69 -8.42 -18.05
N HIS A 115 -9.09 -9.10 -19.03
CA HIS A 115 -8.97 -10.55 -18.98
C HIS A 115 -8.10 -10.98 -17.80
N LEU A 116 -8.42 -12.15 -17.22
CA LEU A 116 -7.73 -12.68 -16.06
C LEU A 116 -6.20 -12.70 -16.22
N LEU A 117 -5.67 -13.12 -17.36
CA LEU A 117 -4.24 -13.15 -17.61
C LEU A 117 -3.61 -11.76 -17.61
N SER A 118 -4.26 -10.78 -18.25
CA SER A 118 -3.79 -9.39 -18.27
C SER A 118 -3.78 -8.80 -16.86
N TRP A 119 -4.85 -9.04 -16.10
CA TRP A 119 -4.97 -8.58 -14.71
C TRP A 119 -3.87 -9.18 -13.81
N VAL A 120 -3.67 -10.52 -13.89
CA VAL A 120 -2.61 -11.20 -13.12
C VAL A 120 -1.22 -10.68 -13.51
N SER A 121 -0.97 -10.46 -14.82
CA SER A 121 0.31 -9.91 -15.29
C SER A 121 0.57 -8.50 -14.78
N MET A 122 -0.44 -7.63 -14.72
CA MET A 122 -0.31 -6.29 -14.14
C MET A 122 0.00 -6.35 -12.64
N LEU A 123 -0.70 -7.20 -11.89
CA LEU A 123 -0.44 -7.38 -10.46
C LEU A 123 0.97 -7.92 -10.21
N PHE A 124 1.41 -8.91 -11.00
CA PHE A 124 2.76 -9.47 -10.90
C PHE A 124 3.82 -8.40 -11.20
N ALA A 125 3.67 -7.66 -12.28
CA ALA A 125 4.63 -6.62 -12.64
C ALA A 125 4.72 -5.50 -11.58
N ALA A 126 3.59 -5.07 -11.04
CA ALA A 126 3.55 -4.03 -10.01
C ALA A 126 4.06 -4.51 -8.64
N GLY A 127 3.76 -5.77 -8.27
CA GLY A 127 4.01 -6.26 -6.91
C GLY A 127 5.41 -6.83 -6.70
N ILE A 128 5.93 -7.61 -7.62
CA ILE A 128 7.18 -8.36 -7.42
C ILE A 128 8.21 -8.23 -8.57
N GLY A 129 7.93 -7.47 -9.61
CA GLY A 129 8.79 -7.42 -10.80
C GLY A 129 10.29 -7.23 -10.48
N ILE A 130 10.68 -6.08 -9.95
CA ILE A 130 12.07 -5.78 -9.55
C ILE A 130 12.49 -6.63 -8.35
N GLY A 131 11.61 -6.82 -7.35
CA GLY A 131 11.90 -7.58 -6.15
C GLY A 131 12.39 -8.99 -6.45
N ILE A 132 11.71 -9.74 -7.33
CA ILE A 132 12.12 -11.12 -7.68
C ILE A 132 13.41 -11.14 -8.46
N MET A 133 13.69 -10.15 -9.30
CA MET A 133 14.94 -10.06 -10.07
C MET A 133 16.15 -9.92 -9.15
N PHE A 134 16.08 -9.08 -8.13
CA PHE A 134 17.17 -8.85 -7.18
C PHE A 134 17.22 -9.90 -6.07
N TYR A 135 16.09 -10.08 -5.38
CA TYR A 135 16.06 -10.86 -4.14
C TYR A 135 15.82 -12.35 -4.34
N GLY A 136 15.39 -12.78 -5.52
CA GLY A 136 15.17 -14.21 -5.81
C GLY A 136 16.42 -15.09 -5.65
N VAL A 137 17.60 -14.50 -5.85
CA VAL A 137 18.89 -15.18 -5.61
C VAL A 137 19.59 -14.63 -4.38
N LEU A 138 19.61 -13.31 -4.20
CA LEU A 138 20.35 -12.66 -3.12
C LEU A 138 19.84 -13.07 -1.74
N GLU A 139 18.54 -13.15 -1.56
CA GLU A 139 17.95 -13.41 -0.24
C GLU A 139 18.18 -14.84 0.25
N PRO A 140 17.92 -15.91 -0.53
CA PRO A 140 18.27 -17.26 -0.13
C PRO A 140 19.75 -17.45 0.18
N MET A 141 20.62 -16.81 -0.60
CA MET A 141 22.07 -16.86 -0.36
C MET A 141 22.45 -16.15 0.93
N ASN A 142 21.91 -14.98 1.18
CA ASN A 142 22.16 -14.20 2.39
C ASN A 142 21.69 -14.94 3.65
N HIS A 143 20.49 -15.52 3.61
CA HIS A 143 19.97 -16.35 4.70
C HIS A 143 20.76 -17.65 4.90
N ALA A 144 21.36 -18.21 3.85
CA ALA A 144 22.24 -19.39 3.99
C ALA A 144 23.57 -19.04 4.65
N MET A 145 24.11 -17.83 4.38
CA MET A 145 25.36 -17.35 5.00
C MET A 145 25.14 -16.81 6.42
N THR A 146 23.99 -16.20 6.65
CA THR A 146 23.62 -15.62 7.95
C THR A 146 22.22 -16.13 8.32
N PRO A 147 22.13 -17.35 8.89
CA PRO A 147 20.86 -17.98 9.19
C PRO A 147 19.97 -17.10 10.08
N PRO A 148 18.67 -16.97 9.77
CA PRO A 148 17.75 -16.25 10.62
C PRO A 148 17.60 -16.92 11.99
N LEU A 149 17.03 -16.22 12.95
CA LEU A 149 16.84 -16.67 14.33
C LEU A 149 18.14 -16.90 15.12
N GLY A 150 19.29 -16.45 14.60
CA GLY A 150 20.60 -16.61 15.27
C GLY A 150 21.08 -18.06 15.38
N LEU A 151 20.58 -18.95 14.54
CA LEU A 151 20.99 -20.36 14.50
C LEU A 151 22.33 -20.50 13.78
N THR A 152 23.41 -20.69 14.54
CA THR A 152 24.77 -20.77 14.01
C THR A 152 25.31 -22.18 13.82
N ASP A 153 24.72 -23.19 14.49
CA ASP A 153 25.23 -24.57 14.51
C ASP A 153 24.49 -25.49 13.52
N LEU A 154 24.08 -24.94 12.39
CA LEU A 154 23.39 -25.68 11.33
C LEU A 154 24.41 -26.34 10.40
N ASP A 155 24.16 -27.58 9.98
CA ASP A 155 24.85 -28.14 8.84
C ASP A 155 24.46 -27.41 7.52
N ALA A 156 25.23 -27.64 6.47
CA ALA A 156 25.02 -26.94 5.20
C ALA A 156 23.68 -27.23 4.54
N GLN A 157 23.06 -28.38 4.82
CA GLN A 157 21.74 -28.70 4.28
C GLN A 157 20.65 -27.97 5.08
N ALA A 158 20.69 -28.06 6.41
CA ALA A 158 19.74 -27.39 7.29
C ALA A 158 19.77 -25.86 7.11
N SER A 159 20.98 -25.30 6.90
CA SER A 159 21.13 -23.86 6.60
C SER A 159 20.45 -23.47 5.29
N ARG A 160 20.59 -24.25 4.23
CA ARG A 160 19.91 -24.01 2.94
C ARG A 160 18.39 -24.14 3.06
N ASP A 161 17.92 -25.17 3.75
CA ASP A 161 16.49 -25.41 3.93
C ASP A 161 15.83 -24.28 4.73
N LEU A 162 16.48 -23.83 5.79
CA LEU A 162 16.03 -22.68 6.59
C LEU A 162 16.06 -21.37 5.76
N ALA A 163 17.11 -21.15 4.98
CA ALA A 163 17.25 -19.99 4.11
C ALA A 163 16.11 -19.91 3.09
N MET A 164 15.80 -21.03 2.44
CA MET A 164 14.70 -21.11 1.48
C MET A 164 13.34 -20.92 2.18
N ALA A 165 13.13 -21.53 3.34
CA ALA A 165 11.91 -21.36 4.11
C ALA A 165 11.70 -19.90 4.54
N ALA A 166 12.75 -19.22 4.99
CA ALA A 166 12.71 -17.81 5.36
C ALA A 166 12.38 -16.92 4.16
N THR A 167 13.02 -17.16 3.01
CA THR A 167 12.75 -16.43 1.77
C THR A 167 11.30 -16.63 1.31
N ILE A 168 10.81 -17.86 1.29
CA ILE A 168 9.40 -18.15 0.93
C ILE A 168 8.44 -17.48 1.91
N TYR A 169 8.73 -17.52 3.22
CA TYR A 169 7.91 -16.85 4.23
C TYR A 169 7.83 -15.34 3.99
N HIS A 170 8.97 -14.71 3.68
CA HIS A 170 9.04 -13.27 3.44
C HIS A 170 8.24 -12.84 2.20
N TRP A 171 8.22 -13.65 1.13
CA TRP A 171 7.58 -13.31 -0.15
C TRP A 171 6.18 -13.93 -0.34
N ALA A 172 5.72 -14.77 0.59
CA ALA A 172 4.44 -15.43 0.48
C ALA A 172 3.26 -14.55 0.94
N PHE A 173 2.41 -15.04 1.82
CA PHE A 173 1.11 -14.43 2.12
C PHE A 173 1.17 -13.11 2.87
N HIS A 174 2.17 -12.88 3.71
CA HIS A 174 2.21 -11.73 4.60
C HIS A 174 2.28 -10.39 3.87
N PRO A 175 3.25 -10.15 2.98
CA PRO A 175 3.28 -8.90 2.22
C PRO A 175 2.04 -8.73 1.33
N TRP A 176 1.57 -9.81 0.73
CA TRP A 176 0.37 -9.77 -0.10
C TRP A 176 -0.89 -9.44 0.70
N ALA A 177 -0.98 -9.84 1.96
CA ALA A 177 -2.09 -9.44 2.83
C ALA A 177 -2.13 -7.92 3.04
N VAL A 178 -0.97 -7.25 3.15
CA VAL A 178 -0.90 -5.78 3.23
C VAL A 178 -1.42 -5.15 1.94
N TYR A 179 -0.94 -5.61 0.78
CA TYR A 179 -1.44 -5.14 -0.52
C TYR A 179 -2.96 -5.31 -0.65
N VAL A 180 -3.47 -6.47 -0.26
CA VAL A 180 -4.91 -6.77 -0.32
C VAL A 180 -5.70 -5.84 0.59
N VAL A 181 -5.27 -5.60 1.83
CA VAL A 181 -5.96 -4.69 2.76
C VAL A 181 -6.02 -3.28 2.19
N VAL A 182 -4.90 -2.75 1.71
CA VAL A 182 -4.85 -1.40 1.11
C VAL A 182 -5.69 -1.34 -0.17
N GLY A 183 -5.49 -2.27 -1.09
CA GLY A 183 -6.22 -2.29 -2.37
C GLY A 183 -7.73 -2.47 -2.21
N LEU A 184 -8.17 -3.35 -1.30
CA LEU A 184 -9.60 -3.52 -0.99
C LEU A 184 -10.18 -2.28 -0.32
N SER A 185 -9.45 -1.66 0.61
CA SER A 185 -9.93 -0.44 1.26
C SER A 185 -10.13 0.68 0.24
N LEU A 186 -9.13 0.95 -0.59
CA LEU A 186 -9.23 1.95 -1.64
C LEU A 186 -10.39 1.66 -2.60
N SER A 187 -10.47 0.44 -3.12
CA SER A 187 -11.50 0.08 -4.10
C SER A 187 -12.90 0.06 -3.49
N PHE A 188 -13.07 -0.46 -2.29
CA PHE A 188 -14.37 -0.53 -1.64
C PHE A 188 -14.91 0.87 -1.32
N PHE A 189 -14.10 1.73 -0.70
CA PHE A 189 -14.55 3.07 -0.32
C PHE A 189 -14.73 3.98 -1.52
N CYS A 190 -13.95 3.81 -2.58
CA CYS A 190 -14.13 4.56 -3.81
C CYS A 190 -15.35 4.04 -4.62
N TYR A 191 -15.31 2.78 -5.03
CA TYR A 191 -16.28 2.27 -6.00
C TYR A 191 -17.62 1.84 -5.39
N ASN A 192 -17.64 1.40 -4.13
CA ASN A 192 -18.87 0.98 -3.48
C ASN A 192 -19.47 2.06 -2.57
N LYS A 193 -18.67 3.00 -2.09
CA LYS A 193 -19.12 4.03 -1.16
C LYS A 193 -19.08 5.46 -1.74
N GLY A 194 -18.54 5.65 -2.94
CA GLY A 194 -18.53 6.92 -3.65
C GLY A 194 -17.55 7.96 -3.10
N LEU A 195 -16.62 7.55 -2.21
CA LEU A 195 -15.60 8.45 -1.66
C LEU A 195 -14.43 8.64 -2.62
N PRO A 196 -13.64 9.72 -2.51
CA PRO A 196 -12.43 9.91 -3.30
C PRO A 196 -11.45 8.75 -3.18
N LEU A 197 -10.70 8.45 -4.26
CA LEU A 197 -9.68 7.40 -4.28
C LEU A 197 -8.42 7.85 -3.52
N LEU A 198 -8.53 7.89 -2.20
CA LEU A 198 -7.48 8.31 -1.26
C LEU A 198 -7.45 7.34 -0.08
N ILE A 199 -6.27 7.09 0.49
CA ILE A 199 -6.14 6.21 1.67
C ILE A 199 -6.96 6.74 2.85
N ARG A 200 -7.00 8.06 3.04
CA ARG A 200 -7.82 8.68 4.09
C ARG A 200 -9.31 8.33 3.98
N SER A 201 -9.83 8.08 2.77
CA SER A 201 -11.23 7.69 2.57
C SER A 201 -11.60 6.39 3.28
N ALA A 202 -10.65 5.47 3.44
CA ALA A 202 -10.85 4.23 4.19
C ALA A 202 -11.09 4.47 5.70
N LEU A 203 -10.70 5.63 6.20
CA LEU A 203 -10.88 6.04 7.59
C LEU A 203 -12.16 6.86 7.83
N TYR A 204 -12.92 7.15 6.77
CA TYR A 204 -14.17 7.90 6.87
C TYR A 204 -15.17 7.31 7.89
N PRO A 205 -15.36 5.99 8.00
CA PRO A 205 -16.27 5.42 9.00
C PRO A 205 -15.88 5.73 10.45
N LEU A 206 -14.61 6.04 10.71
CA LEU A 206 -14.10 6.34 12.05
C LEU A 206 -14.14 7.83 12.37
N PHE A 207 -13.87 8.69 11.39
CA PHE A 207 -13.70 10.12 11.59
C PHE A 207 -14.81 10.96 10.98
N GLY A 208 -15.65 10.38 10.10
CA GLY A 208 -16.68 11.12 9.35
C GLY A 208 -16.05 12.27 8.54
N GLU A 209 -16.77 13.39 8.44
CA GLU A 209 -16.30 14.58 7.70
C GLU A 209 -14.98 15.17 8.21
N ARG A 210 -14.58 14.87 9.46
CA ARG A 210 -13.31 15.33 10.02
C ARG A 210 -12.09 14.79 9.27
N ILE A 211 -12.25 13.70 8.51
CA ILE A 211 -11.16 13.10 7.73
C ILE A 211 -10.68 14.02 6.60
N TRP A 212 -11.52 14.96 6.17
CA TRP A 212 -11.15 15.93 5.13
C TRP A 212 -10.28 17.08 5.66
N GLY A 213 -10.16 17.22 6.98
CA GLY A 213 -9.27 18.16 7.64
C GLY A 213 -7.92 17.56 8.04
N TRP A 214 -7.35 18.07 9.14
CA TRP A 214 -6.01 17.69 9.61
C TRP A 214 -5.76 16.19 9.82
N PRO A 215 -6.70 15.38 10.35
CA PRO A 215 -6.47 13.94 10.45
C PRO A 215 -6.16 13.30 9.09
N GLY A 216 -6.89 13.68 8.05
CA GLY A 216 -6.64 13.18 6.69
C GLY A 216 -5.38 13.77 6.06
N HIS A 217 -5.08 15.05 6.29
CA HIS A 217 -3.83 15.65 5.81
C HIS A 217 -2.59 14.91 6.35
N ILE A 218 -2.61 14.47 7.62
CA ILE A 218 -1.54 13.67 8.19
C ILE A 218 -1.43 12.31 7.48
N VAL A 219 -2.56 11.66 7.21
CA VAL A 219 -2.58 10.37 6.48
C VAL A 219 -1.97 10.53 5.09
N ASP A 220 -2.40 11.56 4.34
CA ASP A 220 -1.89 11.80 2.99
C ASP A 220 -0.39 12.16 2.98
N ILE A 221 0.08 12.93 3.95
CA ILE A 221 1.51 13.24 4.08
C ILE A 221 2.31 11.95 4.33
N LEU A 222 1.84 11.09 5.24
CA LEU A 222 2.50 9.79 5.51
C LEU A 222 2.49 8.88 4.27
N GLU A 223 1.39 8.87 3.52
CA GLU A 223 1.28 8.12 2.25
C GLU A 223 2.30 8.61 1.21
N ILE A 224 2.44 9.93 1.05
CA ILE A 224 3.43 10.52 0.13
C ILE A 224 4.84 10.10 0.52
N PHE A 225 5.19 10.17 1.81
CA PHE A 225 6.50 9.72 2.29
C PHE A 225 6.72 8.23 2.05
N ALA A 226 5.76 7.38 2.41
CA ALA A 226 5.85 5.94 2.20
C ALA A 226 6.06 5.60 0.71
N THR A 227 5.29 6.24 -0.16
CA THR A 227 5.39 6.05 -1.62
C THR A 227 6.74 6.51 -2.16
N LEU A 228 7.22 7.68 -1.75
CA LEU A 228 8.50 8.22 -2.25
C LEU A 228 9.69 7.38 -1.80
N PHE A 229 9.74 6.97 -0.53
CA PHE A 229 10.82 6.10 -0.04
C PHE A 229 10.78 4.72 -0.70
N GLY A 230 9.60 4.12 -0.86
CA GLY A 230 9.43 2.86 -1.58
C GLY A 230 9.85 2.96 -3.05
N LEU A 231 9.41 4.02 -3.73
CA LEU A 231 9.79 4.28 -5.13
C LEU A 231 11.30 4.53 -5.29
N ALA A 232 11.90 5.35 -4.41
CA ALA A 232 13.33 5.62 -4.44
C ALA A 232 14.17 4.34 -4.28
N THR A 233 13.76 3.45 -3.37
CA THR A 233 14.40 2.13 -3.19
C THR A 233 14.27 1.26 -4.45
N SER A 234 13.05 1.18 -5.02
CA SER A 234 12.81 0.38 -6.22
C SER A 234 13.56 0.92 -7.44
N LEU A 235 13.62 2.24 -7.61
CA LEU A 235 14.38 2.87 -8.69
C LEU A 235 15.89 2.69 -8.51
N GLY A 236 16.39 2.74 -7.28
CA GLY A 236 17.80 2.47 -6.97
C GLY A 236 18.20 1.08 -7.44
N TYR A 237 17.45 0.05 -7.05
CA TYR A 237 17.70 -1.31 -7.50
C TYR A 237 17.49 -1.52 -9.01
N GLY A 238 16.58 -0.78 -9.63
CA GLY A 238 16.35 -0.88 -11.08
C GLY A 238 17.41 -0.20 -11.93
N ALA A 239 18.26 0.65 -11.33
CA ALA A 239 19.35 1.37 -12.00
C ALA A 239 20.71 0.65 -11.92
N GLU A 240 20.85 -0.32 -11.03
CA GLU A 240 22.05 -1.19 -10.90
C GLU A 240 21.98 -2.37 -11.88
#